data_392ee7b50c2830b3d787d91c0469ee0c
#
_entry.id   392ee7b50c2830b3d787d91c0469ee0c
#
_cell.length_a   1.000
_cell.length_b   1.000
_cell.length_c   1.000
_cell.angle_alpha   90.00
_cell.angle_beta   90.00
_cell.angle_gamma   90.00
#
_symmetry.space_group_name_H-M   'P 1'
#
loop_
_entity.id
_entity.type
_entity.pdbx_description
1 polymer ?
#
loop_
_entity_poly.entity_id
_entity_poly.type
_entity_poly.pdbx_seq_one_letter_code
_entity_poly.pdbx_strand_id
1 'polypeptide(L)'
;GPAGPGWARLVTYLDGTPLVNVGERSPQLLEGIGRALARLDLALRGFEHPGAHRDLIWDLERTEGFAAALEHVEGGPRRALVARHLDQLRDRVLPRLAPLERSVIHNDANDHNLLIASDAGGRPTLAGLIDFGDILHTVTVAELAVACAYLMLDRDEPVSDAARVVAGYHAVRPLSPAEQALLFDLVVARLCASVLIAAGRLQTEPDNEYLQISVQPVWRLLERLSALDRERAGQRLEEA
;
A
#
# COMPACT_ATOMS: atom_id res chain seq x y z
N GLY A 1 15.27 8.38 28.85
CA GLY A 1 15.10 6.92 28.80
C GLY A 1 16.45 6.22 28.85
N PRO A 2 16.52 4.90 29.03
CA PRO A 2 17.78 4.15 29.14
C PRO A 2 18.67 4.22 27.88
N ALA A 3 18.18 4.75 26.77
CA ALA A 3 18.87 4.83 25.48
C ALA A 3 19.60 6.16 25.22
N GLY A 4 19.78 7.05 26.22
CA GLY A 4 20.45 8.34 26.05
C GLY A 4 19.57 9.45 25.45
N PRO A 5 20.16 10.59 25.04
CA PRO A 5 19.42 11.71 24.46
C PRO A 5 18.78 11.32 23.12
N GLY A 6 17.50 11.61 22.94
CA GLY A 6 16.73 11.36 21.74
C GLY A 6 15.96 12.60 21.29
N TRP A 7 15.49 12.58 20.05
CA TRP A 7 14.61 13.63 19.53
C TRP A 7 13.18 13.38 19.98
N ALA A 8 12.47 14.42 20.38
CA ALA A 8 11.05 14.40 20.68
C ALA A 8 10.32 15.36 19.72
N ARG A 9 9.18 14.93 19.21
CA ARG A 9 8.31 15.75 18.35
C ARG A 9 6.93 15.86 18.98
N LEU A 10 6.44 17.06 19.11
CA LEU A 10 5.05 17.36 19.49
C LEU A 10 4.31 17.83 18.24
N VAL A 11 3.20 17.19 17.96
CA VAL A 11 2.32 17.52 16.83
C VAL A 11 0.88 17.74 17.33
N THR A 12 0.06 18.45 16.56
CA THR A 12 -1.37 18.55 16.83
C THR A 12 -2.02 17.17 16.67
N TYR A 13 -2.94 16.86 17.57
CA TYR A 13 -3.77 15.67 17.44
C TYR A 13 -4.80 15.87 16.33
N LEU A 14 -4.97 14.88 15.47
CA LEU A 14 -5.97 14.88 14.41
C LEU A 14 -7.11 13.93 14.82
N ASP A 15 -8.31 14.51 14.97
CA ASP A 15 -9.50 13.74 15.33
C ASP A 15 -9.98 12.87 14.17
N GLY A 16 -10.39 11.65 14.48
CA GLY A 16 -10.93 10.71 13.51
C GLY A 16 -10.86 9.26 13.97
N THR A 17 -11.63 8.40 13.31
CA THR A 17 -11.60 6.95 13.53
C THR A 17 -10.74 6.31 12.45
N PRO A 18 -9.73 5.48 12.77
CA PRO A 18 -8.98 4.73 11.76
C PRO A 18 -9.92 3.92 10.86
N LEU A 19 -9.68 3.93 9.56
CA LEU A 19 -10.54 3.31 8.56
C LEU A 19 -10.75 1.81 8.81
N VAL A 20 -9.78 1.13 9.39
CA VAL A 20 -9.89 -0.29 9.80
C VAL A 20 -11.08 -0.53 10.75
N ASN A 21 -11.46 0.47 11.53
CA ASN A 21 -12.60 0.42 12.47
C ASN A 21 -13.92 0.94 11.85
N VAL A 22 -13.92 1.31 10.56
CA VAL A 22 -15.09 1.78 9.83
C VAL A 22 -15.68 0.62 9.02
N GLY A 23 -16.88 0.18 9.41
CA GLY A 23 -17.51 -1.02 8.81
C GLY A 23 -17.90 -0.82 7.35
N GLU A 24 -18.65 0.24 7.05
CA GLU A 24 -19.09 0.53 5.69
C GLU A 24 -18.15 1.55 5.01
N ARG A 25 -17.67 1.20 3.83
CA ARG A 25 -16.82 2.05 2.99
C ARG A 25 -17.59 2.39 1.72
N SER A 26 -18.31 3.51 1.74
CA SER A 26 -19.09 3.95 0.57
C SER A 26 -18.20 4.26 -0.63
N PRO A 27 -18.71 4.14 -1.87
CA PRO A 27 -17.96 4.56 -3.06
C PRO A 27 -17.42 5.99 -2.96
N GLN A 28 -18.19 6.91 -2.38
CA GLN A 28 -17.81 8.32 -2.20
C GLN A 28 -16.63 8.46 -1.23
N LEU A 29 -16.59 7.67 -0.16
CA LEU A 29 -15.47 7.65 0.78
C LEU A 29 -14.20 7.15 0.08
N LEU A 30 -14.28 6.03 -0.66
CA LEU A 30 -13.14 5.44 -1.37
C LEU A 30 -12.58 6.40 -2.44
N GLU A 31 -13.45 7.00 -3.25
CA GLU A 31 -13.05 8.06 -4.19
C GLU A 31 -12.46 9.28 -3.47
N GLY A 32 -13.02 9.66 -2.32
CA GLY A 32 -12.51 10.74 -1.47
C GLY A 32 -11.08 10.48 -0.98
N ILE A 33 -10.79 9.25 -0.57
CA ILE A 33 -9.45 8.80 -0.19
C ILE A 33 -8.50 8.92 -1.39
N GLY A 34 -8.88 8.40 -2.56
CA GLY A 34 -8.08 8.52 -3.78
C GLY A 34 -7.73 9.96 -4.12
N ARG A 35 -8.73 10.86 -4.10
CA ARG A 35 -8.51 12.31 -4.32
C ARG A 35 -7.54 12.94 -3.32
N ALA A 36 -7.61 12.54 -2.07
CA ALA A 36 -6.73 13.07 -1.04
C ALA A 36 -5.28 12.62 -1.22
N LEU A 37 -5.05 11.33 -1.54
CA LEU A 37 -3.73 10.80 -1.85
C LEU A 37 -3.12 11.49 -3.07
N ALA A 38 -3.89 11.68 -4.14
CA ALA A 38 -3.43 12.41 -5.32
C ALA A 38 -3.03 13.86 -5.01
N ARG A 39 -3.79 14.56 -4.13
CA ARG A 39 -3.43 15.91 -3.69
C ARG A 39 -2.16 15.91 -2.84
N LEU A 40 -1.96 14.88 -2.01
CA LEU A 40 -0.75 14.72 -1.21
C LEU A 40 0.47 14.55 -2.12
N ASP A 41 0.40 13.64 -3.10
CA ASP A 41 1.49 13.42 -4.06
C ASP A 41 1.81 14.69 -4.86
N LEU A 42 0.78 15.42 -5.29
CA LEU A 42 0.97 16.71 -5.96
C LEU A 42 1.61 17.77 -5.05
N ALA A 43 1.24 17.78 -3.75
CA ALA A 43 1.82 18.69 -2.77
C ALA A 43 3.29 18.35 -2.44
N LEU A 44 3.64 17.05 -2.47
CA LEU A 44 5.00 16.57 -2.25
C LEU A 44 5.86 16.60 -3.53
N ARG A 45 5.26 16.88 -4.69
CA ARG A 45 6.01 17.02 -5.95
C ARG A 45 7.07 18.12 -5.84
N GLY A 46 8.33 17.73 -6.04
CA GLY A 46 9.47 18.64 -5.89
C GLY A 46 9.91 18.89 -4.45
N PHE A 47 9.28 18.24 -3.46
CA PHE A 47 9.85 18.21 -2.12
C PHE A 47 11.12 17.35 -2.11
N GLU A 48 12.21 17.92 -1.59
CA GLU A 48 13.50 17.24 -1.52
C GLU A 48 14.05 17.28 -0.09
N HIS A 49 14.46 16.13 0.41
CA HIS A 49 15.14 16.01 1.69
C HIS A 49 16.05 14.76 1.68
N PRO A 50 17.31 14.84 2.14
CA PRO A 50 18.20 13.68 2.16
C PRO A 50 17.62 12.44 2.86
N GLY A 51 16.82 12.64 3.91
CA GLY A 51 16.15 11.56 4.64
C GLY A 51 15.06 10.82 3.83
N ALA A 52 14.62 11.35 2.70
CA ALA A 52 13.69 10.66 1.82
C ALA A 52 14.39 9.69 0.84
N HIS A 53 15.71 9.83 0.67
CA HIS A 53 16.54 8.94 -0.17
C HIS A 53 17.24 7.88 0.68
N ARG A 54 16.45 7.10 1.40
CA ARG A 54 16.94 6.07 2.30
C ARG A 54 16.58 4.67 1.82
N ASP A 55 17.28 3.68 2.33
CA ASP A 55 16.91 2.30 2.16
C ASP A 55 15.77 1.97 3.12
N LEU A 56 14.59 1.75 2.57
CA LEU A 56 13.41 1.39 3.34
C LEU A 56 12.93 0.00 2.93
N ILE A 57 12.69 -0.85 3.92
CA ILE A 57 12.20 -2.22 3.72
C ILE A 57 10.85 -2.26 2.98
N TRP A 58 10.03 -1.20 3.10
CA TRP A 58 8.71 -1.08 2.49
C TRP A 58 8.73 -0.48 1.08
N ASP A 59 9.90 -0.18 0.52
CA ASP A 59 10.01 0.29 -0.86
C ASP A 59 9.67 -0.84 -1.84
N LEU A 60 8.68 -0.63 -2.69
CA LEU A 60 8.23 -1.66 -3.65
C LEU A 60 9.31 -2.02 -4.68
N GLU A 61 10.21 -1.10 -5.00
CA GLU A 61 11.33 -1.36 -5.89
C GLU A 61 12.35 -2.35 -5.27
N ARG A 62 12.29 -2.54 -3.95
CA ARG A 62 13.18 -3.44 -3.20
C ARG A 62 12.53 -4.77 -2.83
N THR A 63 11.30 -5.00 -3.22
CA THR A 63 10.56 -6.23 -2.85
C THR A 63 11.29 -7.50 -3.27
N GLU A 64 12.03 -7.47 -4.38
CA GLU A 64 12.88 -8.60 -4.80
C GLU A 64 13.97 -8.93 -3.78
N GLY A 65 14.48 -7.94 -3.05
CA GLY A 65 15.48 -8.13 -1.99
C GLY A 65 15.00 -9.05 -0.85
N PHE A 66 13.69 -9.30 -0.74
CA PHE A 66 13.12 -10.23 0.25
C PHE A 66 13.05 -11.67 -0.23
N ALA A 67 13.59 -12.00 -1.41
CA ALA A 67 13.61 -13.38 -1.92
C ALA A 67 14.23 -14.37 -0.91
N ALA A 68 15.20 -13.94 -0.11
CA ALA A 68 15.78 -14.75 0.96
C ALA A 68 14.75 -15.14 2.04
N ALA A 69 13.78 -14.26 2.36
CA ALA A 69 12.73 -14.55 3.33
C ALA A 69 11.70 -15.58 2.82
N LEU A 70 11.76 -15.94 1.53
CA LEU A 70 10.89 -16.95 0.94
C LEU A 70 11.06 -18.33 1.59
N GLU A 71 12.25 -18.66 2.07
CA GLU A 71 12.50 -19.92 2.79
C GLU A 71 11.70 -20.02 4.09
N HIS A 72 11.36 -18.90 4.71
CA HIS A 72 10.59 -18.80 5.94
C HIS A 72 9.06 -18.79 5.71
N VAL A 73 8.62 -18.71 4.47
CA VAL A 73 7.19 -18.81 4.15
C VAL A 73 6.74 -20.25 4.32
N GLU A 74 5.78 -20.46 5.22
CA GLU A 74 5.21 -21.77 5.49
C GLU A 74 4.30 -22.25 4.35
N GLY A 75 4.30 -23.58 4.13
CA GLY A 75 3.47 -24.24 3.14
C GLY A 75 3.98 -24.10 1.70
N GLY A 76 4.21 -25.23 1.04
CA GLY A 76 4.70 -25.28 -0.34
C GLY A 76 3.89 -24.46 -1.34
N PRO A 77 2.53 -24.50 -1.31
CA PRO A 77 1.70 -23.71 -2.22
C PRO A 77 1.85 -22.19 -2.03
N ARG A 78 1.90 -21.68 -0.79
CA ARG A 78 2.09 -20.25 -0.49
C ARG A 78 3.47 -19.77 -0.91
N ARG A 79 4.51 -20.57 -0.61
CA ARG A 79 5.88 -20.27 -1.04
C ARG A 79 5.98 -20.21 -2.56
N ALA A 80 5.41 -21.18 -3.28
CA ALA A 80 5.39 -21.19 -4.74
C ALA A 80 4.59 -20.01 -5.33
N LEU A 81 3.51 -19.60 -4.66
CA LEU A 81 2.72 -18.44 -5.05
C LEU A 81 3.55 -17.16 -5.00
N VAL A 82 4.19 -16.90 -3.86
CA VAL A 82 5.02 -15.70 -3.67
C VAL A 82 6.23 -15.73 -4.62
N ALA A 83 6.89 -16.88 -4.77
CA ALA A 83 8.03 -17.03 -5.70
C ALA A 83 7.65 -16.61 -7.13
N ARG A 84 6.50 -17.10 -7.62
CA ARG A 84 6.00 -16.72 -8.95
C ARG A 84 5.75 -15.22 -9.09
N HIS A 85 5.21 -14.56 -8.06
CA HIS A 85 5.00 -13.11 -8.09
C HIS A 85 6.32 -12.33 -8.02
N LEU A 86 7.31 -12.81 -7.27
CA LEU A 86 8.65 -12.19 -7.27
C LEU A 86 9.32 -12.31 -8.65
N ASP A 87 9.20 -13.46 -9.33
CA ASP A 87 9.70 -13.60 -10.69
C ASP A 87 8.99 -12.63 -11.65
N GLN A 88 7.66 -12.50 -11.56
CA GLN A 88 6.90 -11.53 -12.35
C GLN A 88 7.31 -10.08 -12.05
N LEU A 89 7.51 -9.74 -10.79
CA LEU A 89 7.98 -8.42 -10.37
C LEU A 89 9.35 -8.13 -11.01
N ARG A 90 10.32 -9.02 -10.83
CA ARG A 90 11.67 -8.88 -11.37
C ARG A 90 11.68 -8.72 -12.90
N ASP A 91 10.96 -9.62 -13.60
CA ASP A 91 11.09 -9.76 -15.04
C ASP A 91 10.18 -8.78 -15.82
N ARG A 92 9.06 -8.33 -15.24
CA ARG A 92 8.04 -7.54 -15.95
C ARG A 92 7.77 -6.18 -15.35
N VAL A 93 7.93 -5.98 -14.04
CA VAL A 93 7.56 -4.73 -13.37
C VAL A 93 8.76 -3.83 -13.18
N LEU A 94 9.79 -4.29 -12.47
CA LEU A 94 10.97 -3.49 -12.14
C LEU A 94 11.62 -2.81 -13.35
N PRO A 95 11.81 -3.48 -14.52
CA PRO A 95 12.38 -2.82 -15.69
C PRO A 95 11.53 -1.68 -16.26
N ARG A 96 10.23 -1.66 -15.96
CA ARG A 96 9.28 -0.66 -16.45
C ARG A 96 9.06 0.51 -15.48
N LEU A 97 9.63 0.45 -14.27
CA LEU A 97 9.52 1.53 -13.28
C LEU A 97 10.44 2.72 -13.59
N ALA A 98 11.58 2.48 -14.22
CA ALA A 98 12.60 3.51 -14.48
C ALA A 98 12.09 4.78 -15.19
N PRO A 99 11.19 4.72 -16.20
CA PRO A 99 10.67 5.88 -16.88
C PRO A 99 9.48 6.56 -16.16
N LEU A 100 8.97 6.00 -15.06
CA LEU A 100 7.82 6.55 -14.35
C LEU A 100 8.19 7.78 -13.53
N GLU A 101 7.20 8.64 -13.28
CA GLU A 101 7.34 9.77 -12.39
C GLU A 101 7.77 9.31 -10.99
N ARG A 102 8.72 10.07 -10.41
CA ARG A 102 9.24 9.84 -9.06
C ARG A 102 9.03 11.08 -8.21
N SER A 103 8.63 10.86 -6.97
CA SER A 103 8.48 11.93 -5.97
C SER A 103 8.65 11.36 -4.57
N VAL A 104 8.68 12.22 -3.59
CA VAL A 104 8.47 11.79 -2.21
C VAL A 104 6.99 11.45 -2.06
N ILE A 105 6.71 10.27 -1.52
CA ILE A 105 5.37 9.77 -1.23
C ILE A 105 5.24 9.43 0.25
N HIS A 106 4.02 9.27 0.76
CA HIS A 106 3.78 8.82 2.13
C HIS A 106 4.21 7.35 2.35
N ASN A 107 3.98 6.50 1.34
CA ASN A 107 4.40 5.10 1.26
C ASN A 107 3.76 4.14 2.29
N ASP A 108 2.88 4.63 3.16
CA ASP A 108 2.18 3.80 4.17
C ASP A 108 0.72 4.26 4.40
N ALA A 109 0.00 4.58 3.32
CA ALA A 109 -1.42 4.96 3.38
C ALA A 109 -2.32 3.72 3.60
N ASN A 110 -2.07 3.00 4.69
CA ASN A 110 -2.85 1.85 5.10
C ASN A 110 -4.12 2.27 5.88
N ASP A 111 -4.99 1.33 6.19
CA ASP A 111 -6.29 1.58 6.84
C ASP A 111 -6.19 1.96 8.33
N HIS A 112 -5.04 1.82 8.98
CA HIS A 112 -4.77 2.36 10.32
C HIS A 112 -4.36 3.84 10.26
N ASN A 113 -3.75 4.29 9.16
CA ASN A 113 -3.23 5.64 8.99
C ASN A 113 -4.24 6.62 8.36
N LEU A 114 -5.33 6.11 7.79
CA LEU A 114 -6.43 6.90 7.22
C LEU A 114 -7.48 7.16 8.30
N LEU A 115 -7.64 8.42 8.72
CA LEU A 115 -8.61 8.83 9.73
C LEU A 115 -9.91 9.31 9.08
N ILE A 116 -11.03 8.76 9.54
CA ILE A 116 -12.37 9.06 9.03
C ILE A 116 -13.15 9.84 10.06
N ALA A 117 -13.83 10.89 9.62
CA ALA A 117 -14.80 11.65 10.41
C ALA A 117 -16.10 11.86 9.61
N SER A 118 -17.14 12.30 10.27
CA SER A 118 -18.39 12.66 9.60
C SER A 118 -18.34 14.12 9.11
N ASP A 119 -18.80 14.36 7.88
CA ASP A 119 -19.07 15.72 7.40
C ASP A 119 -20.28 16.35 8.10
N ALA A 120 -20.61 17.58 7.76
CA ALA A 120 -21.78 18.29 8.31
C ALA A 120 -23.12 17.59 8.03
N GLY A 121 -23.18 16.69 7.06
CA GLY A 121 -24.34 15.86 6.71
C GLY A 121 -24.31 14.47 7.37
N GLY A 122 -23.33 14.18 8.23
CA GLY A 122 -23.17 12.88 8.89
C GLY A 122 -22.56 11.80 8.00
N ARG A 123 -22.04 12.13 6.80
CA ARG A 123 -21.43 11.15 5.89
C ARG A 123 -19.98 10.94 6.23
N PRO A 124 -19.49 9.66 6.22
CA PRO A 124 -18.08 9.37 6.42
C PRO A 124 -17.21 10.02 5.33
N THR A 125 -16.19 10.75 5.74
CA THR A 125 -15.20 11.40 4.87
C THR A 125 -13.81 11.24 5.46
N LEU A 126 -12.77 11.33 4.62
CA LEU A 126 -11.40 11.35 5.11
C LEU A 126 -11.14 12.65 5.88
N ALA A 127 -10.82 12.52 7.17
CA ALA A 127 -10.39 13.64 8.02
C ALA A 127 -8.89 13.94 7.83
N GLY A 128 -8.09 12.91 7.60
CA GLY A 128 -6.66 13.07 7.34
C GLY A 128 -5.88 11.77 7.28
N LEU A 129 -4.60 11.93 7.02
CA LEU A 129 -3.60 10.87 6.96
C LEU A 129 -2.53 11.16 8.01
N ILE A 130 -2.13 10.14 8.74
CA ILE A 130 -1.13 10.21 9.83
C ILE A 130 0.06 9.28 9.56
N ASP A 131 1.08 9.40 10.37
CA ASP A 131 2.29 8.56 10.34
C ASP A 131 3.13 8.68 9.05
N PHE A 132 3.77 9.82 8.92
CA PHE A 132 4.75 10.11 7.85
C PHE A 132 6.14 9.48 8.12
N GLY A 133 6.19 8.41 8.94
CA GLY A 133 7.45 7.73 9.28
C GLY A 133 8.11 7.05 8.10
N ASP A 134 7.33 6.57 7.14
CA ASP A 134 7.80 5.79 5.99
C ASP A 134 7.88 6.59 4.68
N ILE A 135 7.89 7.94 4.76
CA ILE A 135 8.05 8.76 3.55
C ILE A 135 9.34 8.41 2.82
N LEU A 136 9.23 8.31 1.50
CA LEU A 136 10.32 7.84 0.65
C LEU A 136 10.25 8.48 -0.74
N HIS A 137 11.42 8.79 -1.33
CA HIS A 137 11.51 9.17 -2.73
C HIS A 137 11.56 7.91 -3.60
N THR A 138 10.47 7.59 -4.27
CA THR A 138 10.30 6.39 -5.11
C THR A 138 9.34 6.68 -6.27
N VAL A 139 8.90 5.67 -7.02
CA VAL A 139 7.89 5.84 -8.08
C VAL A 139 6.57 6.30 -7.48
N THR A 140 6.03 7.42 -7.96
CA THR A 140 4.85 8.07 -7.36
C THR A 140 3.62 7.16 -7.32
N VAL A 141 3.42 6.33 -8.34
CA VAL A 141 2.28 5.38 -8.39
C VAL A 141 2.30 4.33 -7.28
N ALA A 142 3.44 4.12 -6.60
CA ALA A 142 3.53 3.22 -5.45
C ALA A 142 2.65 3.68 -4.28
N GLU A 143 2.41 4.99 -4.09
CA GLU A 143 1.46 5.51 -3.10
C GLU A 143 0.08 4.88 -3.27
N LEU A 144 -0.45 4.97 -4.49
CA LEU A 144 -1.76 4.43 -4.81
C LEU A 144 -1.81 2.90 -4.69
N ALA A 145 -0.75 2.21 -5.10
CA ALA A 145 -0.65 0.76 -5.00
C ALA A 145 -0.66 0.28 -3.53
N VAL A 146 0.08 0.96 -2.65
CA VAL A 146 0.10 0.70 -1.21
C VAL A 146 -1.28 0.90 -0.62
N ALA A 147 -1.92 2.03 -0.88
CA ALA A 147 -3.27 2.32 -0.39
C ALA A 147 -4.27 1.25 -0.85
N CYS A 148 -4.29 0.92 -2.15
CA CYS A 148 -5.17 -0.12 -2.70
C CYS A 148 -4.95 -1.47 -2.02
N ALA A 149 -3.71 -1.90 -1.80
CA ALA A 149 -3.40 -3.18 -1.17
C ALA A 149 -4.07 -3.34 0.21
N TYR A 150 -4.04 -2.29 1.03
CA TYR A 150 -4.66 -2.33 2.37
C TYR A 150 -6.16 -2.06 2.35
N LEU A 151 -6.65 -1.21 1.45
CA LEU A 151 -8.09 -0.93 1.31
C LEU A 151 -8.89 -2.13 0.78
N MET A 152 -8.23 -3.06 0.11
CA MET A 152 -8.80 -4.31 -0.40
C MET A 152 -8.90 -5.43 0.66
N LEU A 153 -8.24 -5.31 1.82
CA LEU A 153 -8.23 -6.37 2.85
C LEU A 153 -9.63 -6.59 3.40
N ASP A 154 -9.99 -7.89 3.51
CA ASP A 154 -11.26 -8.38 4.04
C ASP A 154 -12.51 -7.75 3.38
N ARG A 155 -12.43 -7.41 2.09
CA ARG A 155 -13.53 -6.88 1.30
C ARG A 155 -14.17 -7.96 0.43
N ASP A 156 -15.50 -7.88 0.28
CA ASP A 156 -16.25 -8.79 -0.61
C ASP A 156 -15.89 -8.55 -2.07
N GLU A 157 -15.76 -7.29 -2.48
CA GLU A 157 -15.44 -6.86 -3.85
C GLU A 157 -14.16 -6.02 -3.91
N PRO A 158 -12.97 -6.61 -3.56
CA PRO A 158 -11.74 -5.86 -3.35
C PRO A 158 -11.30 -5.07 -4.58
N VAL A 159 -11.38 -5.65 -5.78
CA VAL A 159 -10.99 -4.95 -7.01
C VAL A 159 -11.94 -3.79 -7.33
N SER A 160 -13.23 -3.94 -7.06
CA SER A 160 -14.22 -2.86 -7.24
C SER A 160 -13.98 -1.70 -6.27
N ASP A 161 -13.66 -2.01 -5.01
CA ASP A 161 -13.32 -1.00 -4.00
C ASP A 161 -12.03 -0.25 -4.38
N ALA A 162 -10.99 -0.98 -4.81
CA ALA A 162 -9.76 -0.37 -5.29
C ALA A 162 -9.99 0.51 -6.54
N ALA A 163 -10.83 0.07 -7.48
CA ALA A 163 -11.19 0.86 -8.65
C ALA A 163 -11.79 2.22 -8.28
N ARG A 164 -12.59 2.31 -7.20
CA ARG A 164 -13.10 3.60 -6.69
C ARG A 164 -12.00 4.51 -6.18
N VAL A 165 -11.01 3.94 -5.49
CA VAL A 165 -9.84 4.71 -5.03
C VAL A 165 -9.04 5.22 -6.23
N VAL A 166 -8.81 4.37 -7.22
CA VAL A 166 -8.13 4.71 -8.47
C VAL A 166 -8.85 5.82 -9.21
N ALA A 167 -10.18 5.73 -9.37
CA ALA A 167 -11.02 6.77 -9.99
C ALA A 167 -10.83 8.12 -9.31
N GLY A 168 -10.92 8.14 -7.97
CA GLY A 168 -10.73 9.36 -7.19
C GLY A 168 -9.33 9.95 -7.36
N TYR A 169 -8.30 9.10 -7.38
CA TYR A 169 -6.91 9.52 -7.58
C TYR A 169 -6.70 10.06 -9.00
N HIS A 170 -7.13 9.32 -10.02
CA HIS A 170 -6.99 9.67 -11.43
C HIS A 170 -7.68 10.99 -11.78
N ALA A 171 -8.82 11.28 -11.15
CA ALA A 171 -9.54 12.55 -11.35
C ALA A 171 -8.75 13.79 -10.91
N VAL A 172 -7.75 13.65 -10.04
CA VAL A 172 -6.92 14.76 -9.50
C VAL A 172 -5.51 14.72 -10.09
N ARG A 173 -4.88 13.54 -10.10
CA ARG A 173 -3.59 13.27 -10.75
C ARG A 173 -3.81 12.17 -11.79
N PRO A 174 -3.99 12.53 -13.07
CA PRO A 174 -4.17 11.54 -14.12
C PRO A 174 -2.98 10.57 -14.17
N LEU A 175 -3.28 9.27 -14.08
CA LEU A 175 -2.30 8.22 -14.25
C LEU A 175 -1.95 8.08 -15.73
N SER A 176 -0.67 7.98 -16.05
CA SER A 176 -0.22 7.64 -17.40
C SER A 176 -0.62 6.19 -17.74
N PRO A 177 -0.74 5.82 -19.02
CA PRO A 177 -0.99 4.43 -19.42
C PRO A 177 0.05 3.45 -18.86
N ALA A 178 1.30 3.88 -18.68
CA ALA A 178 2.35 3.05 -18.11
C ALA A 178 2.14 2.80 -16.61
N GLU A 179 1.68 3.81 -15.85
CA GLU A 179 1.34 3.64 -14.43
C GLU A 179 0.11 2.73 -14.26
N GLN A 180 -0.94 2.94 -15.06
CA GLN A 180 -2.15 2.11 -15.04
C GLN A 180 -1.82 0.64 -15.28
N ALA A 181 -1.06 0.35 -16.34
CA ALA A 181 -0.66 -1.01 -16.70
C ALA A 181 0.19 -1.75 -15.65
N LEU A 182 0.77 -1.04 -14.69
CA LEU A 182 1.59 -1.62 -13.63
C LEU A 182 0.89 -1.64 -12.25
N LEU A 183 -0.20 -0.89 -12.09
CA LEU A 183 -0.83 -0.67 -10.78
C LEU A 183 -1.23 -1.99 -10.10
N PHE A 184 -1.88 -2.90 -10.83
CA PHE A 184 -2.29 -4.19 -10.27
C PHE A 184 -1.09 -5.01 -9.79
N ASP A 185 -0.02 -5.05 -10.56
CA ASP A 185 1.20 -5.78 -10.19
C ASP A 185 1.89 -5.15 -8.96
N LEU A 186 1.87 -3.83 -8.85
CA LEU A 186 2.41 -3.12 -7.68
C LEU A 186 1.57 -3.38 -6.42
N VAL A 187 0.24 -3.48 -6.54
CA VAL A 187 -0.64 -3.93 -5.43
C VAL A 187 -0.23 -5.33 -4.97
N VAL A 188 -0.07 -6.27 -5.89
CA VAL A 188 0.37 -7.63 -5.58
C VAL A 188 1.77 -7.64 -4.96
N ALA A 189 2.69 -6.81 -5.47
CA ALA A 189 4.04 -6.66 -4.92
C ALA A 189 4.00 -6.20 -3.45
N ARG A 190 3.11 -5.24 -3.09
CA ARG A 190 2.94 -4.81 -1.68
C ARG A 190 2.46 -5.94 -0.79
N LEU A 191 1.52 -6.76 -1.26
CA LEU A 191 1.06 -7.94 -0.51
C LEU A 191 2.18 -8.96 -0.34
N CYS A 192 2.97 -9.22 -1.38
CA CYS A 192 4.16 -10.09 -1.29
C CYS A 192 5.19 -9.55 -0.29
N ALA A 193 5.50 -8.25 -0.33
CA ALA A 193 6.39 -7.62 0.65
C ALA A 193 5.88 -7.83 2.07
N SER A 194 4.57 -7.61 2.32
CA SER A 194 3.96 -7.78 3.65
C SER A 194 4.12 -9.20 4.18
N VAL A 195 3.86 -10.23 3.38
CA VAL A 195 3.99 -11.63 3.83
C VAL A 195 5.44 -12.05 4.02
N LEU A 196 6.36 -11.56 3.19
CA LEU A 196 7.79 -11.87 3.28
C LEU A 196 8.43 -11.21 4.51
N ILE A 197 8.11 -9.94 4.76
CA ILE A 197 8.58 -9.20 5.93
C ILE A 197 8.05 -9.87 7.21
N ALA A 198 6.77 -10.24 7.24
CA ALA A 198 6.18 -10.95 8.38
C ALA A 198 6.87 -12.31 8.61
N ALA A 199 7.09 -13.09 7.55
CA ALA A 199 7.78 -14.39 7.64
C ALA A 199 9.21 -14.24 8.17
N GLY A 200 9.95 -13.24 7.70
CA GLY A 200 11.30 -12.94 8.20
C GLY A 200 11.30 -12.52 9.68
N ARG A 201 10.36 -11.63 10.08
CA ARG A 201 10.27 -11.17 11.48
C ARG A 201 9.87 -12.28 12.45
N LEU A 202 9.01 -13.20 12.04
CA LEU A 202 8.62 -14.35 12.87
C LEU A 202 9.79 -15.29 13.19
N GLN A 203 10.91 -15.23 12.45
CA GLN A 203 12.12 -15.98 12.81
C GLN A 203 12.80 -15.41 14.07
N THR A 204 12.71 -14.11 14.29
CA THR A 204 13.28 -13.43 15.46
C THR A 204 12.26 -13.19 16.57
N GLU A 205 10.98 -13.18 16.22
CA GLU A 205 9.84 -12.91 17.11
C GLU A 205 8.77 -14.01 16.95
N PRO A 206 9.07 -15.32 17.23
CA PRO A 206 8.14 -16.42 16.92
C PRO A 206 6.82 -16.35 17.70
N ASP A 207 6.84 -15.76 18.89
CA ASP A 207 5.67 -15.62 19.77
C ASP A 207 4.89 -14.31 19.52
N ASN A 208 5.18 -13.58 18.47
CA ASN A 208 4.50 -12.34 18.13
C ASN A 208 3.14 -12.65 17.49
N GLU A 209 2.11 -12.83 18.34
CA GLU A 209 0.73 -13.12 17.91
C GLU A 209 0.17 -12.04 16.99
N TYR A 210 0.56 -10.77 17.19
CA TYR A 210 0.12 -9.69 16.32
C TYR A 210 0.55 -9.90 14.86
N LEU A 211 1.80 -10.29 14.63
CA LEU A 211 2.29 -10.59 13.27
C LEU A 211 1.57 -11.80 12.67
N GLN A 212 1.31 -12.84 13.47
CA GLN A 212 0.62 -14.05 13.01
C GLN A 212 -0.83 -13.75 12.59
N ILE A 213 -1.52 -12.89 13.34
CA ILE A 213 -2.92 -12.52 13.06
C ILE A 213 -3.01 -11.52 11.92
N SER A 214 -2.20 -10.46 11.92
CA SER A 214 -2.26 -9.37 10.95
C SER A 214 -1.90 -9.78 9.53
N VAL A 215 -1.11 -10.84 9.35
CA VAL A 215 -0.74 -11.35 8.03
C VAL A 215 -1.84 -12.19 7.36
N GLN A 216 -2.82 -12.70 8.10
CA GLN A 216 -3.85 -13.58 7.53
C GLN A 216 -4.77 -12.88 6.51
N PRO A 217 -5.26 -11.64 6.72
CA PRO A 217 -5.98 -10.89 5.69
C PRO A 217 -5.16 -10.71 4.40
N VAL A 218 -3.86 -10.46 4.55
CA VAL A 218 -2.95 -10.29 3.40
C VAL A 218 -2.84 -11.58 2.60
N TRP A 219 -2.71 -12.75 3.26
CA TRP A 219 -2.69 -14.04 2.59
C TRP A 219 -4.00 -14.32 1.85
N ARG A 220 -5.16 -14.11 2.50
CA ARG A 220 -6.46 -14.30 1.85
C ARG A 220 -6.60 -13.46 0.58
N LEU A 221 -6.20 -12.19 0.65
CA LEU A 221 -6.26 -11.30 -0.50
C LEU A 221 -5.27 -11.71 -1.59
N LEU A 222 -4.02 -12.02 -1.25
CA LEU A 222 -3.00 -12.44 -2.21
C LEU A 222 -3.42 -13.71 -2.96
N GLU A 223 -3.93 -14.71 -2.25
CA GLU A 223 -4.46 -15.95 -2.83
C GLU A 223 -5.65 -15.65 -3.77
N ARG A 224 -6.57 -14.79 -3.34
CA ARG A 224 -7.74 -14.37 -4.14
C ARG A 224 -7.33 -13.63 -5.40
N LEU A 225 -6.48 -12.63 -5.32
CA LEU A 225 -6.01 -11.87 -6.49
C LEU A 225 -5.23 -12.75 -7.46
N SER A 226 -4.46 -13.70 -6.94
CA SER A 226 -3.67 -14.62 -7.76
C SER A 226 -4.52 -15.63 -8.54
N ALA A 227 -5.77 -15.85 -8.11
CA ALA A 227 -6.75 -16.69 -8.83
C ALA A 227 -7.52 -15.93 -9.90
N LEU A 228 -7.43 -14.58 -9.94
CA LEU A 228 -8.07 -13.77 -10.97
C LEU A 228 -7.28 -13.79 -12.27
N ASP A 229 -7.99 -13.58 -13.37
CA ASP A 229 -7.36 -13.19 -14.61
C ASP A 229 -6.71 -11.81 -14.44
N ARG A 230 -5.37 -11.76 -14.55
CA ARG A 230 -4.57 -10.56 -14.29
C ARG A 230 -4.95 -9.40 -15.23
N GLU A 231 -5.18 -9.70 -16.52
CA GLU A 231 -5.51 -8.67 -17.52
C GLU A 231 -6.86 -8.05 -17.20
N ARG A 232 -7.86 -8.87 -16.88
CA ARG A 232 -9.19 -8.39 -16.47
C ARG A 232 -9.17 -7.62 -15.17
N ALA A 233 -8.37 -8.07 -14.18
CA ALA A 233 -8.24 -7.36 -12.91
C ALA A 233 -7.55 -6.00 -13.10
N GLY A 234 -6.51 -5.92 -13.93
CA GLY A 234 -5.85 -4.68 -14.31
C GLY A 234 -6.81 -3.73 -15.04
N GLN A 235 -7.51 -4.21 -16.08
CA GLN A 235 -8.50 -3.43 -16.82
C GLN A 235 -9.58 -2.82 -15.91
N ARG A 236 -10.08 -3.56 -14.91
CA ARG A 236 -11.06 -3.03 -13.94
C ARG A 236 -10.50 -1.87 -13.08
N LEU A 237 -9.21 -1.82 -12.86
CA LEU A 237 -8.54 -0.68 -12.20
C LEU A 237 -8.30 0.48 -13.17
N GLU A 238 -8.11 0.21 -14.46
CA GLU A 238 -7.87 1.20 -15.50
C GLU A 238 -9.16 1.92 -15.94
N GLU A 239 -10.30 1.20 -15.95
CA GLU A 239 -11.62 1.69 -16.37
C GLU A 239 -12.33 2.52 -15.29
N ALA A 240 -11.68 2.79 -14.16
CA ALA A 240 -12.24 3.42 -12.99
C ALA A 240 -12.33 4.97 -13.07
#